data_cd8cb9ffffbcc04535191a06ac5e5845
#
_entry.id   cd8cb9ffffbcc04535191a06ac5e5845
#
_cell.length_a   1.000
_cell.length_b   1.000
_cell.length_c   1.000
_cell.angle_alpha   90.00
_cell.angle_beta   90.00
_cell.angle_gamma   90.00
#
_symmetry.space_group_name_H-M   'P 1'
#
loop_
_entity.id
_entity.type
_entity.pdbx_description
1 polymer ?
#
loop_
_entity_poly.entity_id
_entity_poly.type
_entity_poly.pdbx_seq_one_letter_code
_entity_poly.pdbx_strand_id
1 'polypeptide(L)'
;MDNPWFDTLLDAATLLAHPGTLEEGLRDLAQMTARSLAASRCSVMLVHEKDGEGEDAGPRLRVCSHFGDLPPDAYQHGAPLDQGVASHVLRTGQPLLIKDIHQSPFAASARQDPGASPCLLAAPIEVGGEVIGVINLSGALKRTGFGVEDLDLIKVFSLVIGQAIHVFQLQKLAESHLLQMAEILRQREAKAGRGVHPISPDPSRLTKMVAKNFYRELSAAGFGPNDIIAVASEVLTQLNESIAKHRTRRERERSRAQTQGGAD
;
A
#
# COMPACT_ATOMS: atom_id res chain seq x y z
N MET A 1 11.47 15.15 -28.44
CA MET A 1 10.10 14.63 -28.38
C MET A 1 9.76 14.57 -26.92
N ASP A 2 9.14 15.60 -26.40
CA ASP A 2 8.70 15.64 -25.03
C ASP A 2 7.52 14.68 -24.93
N ASN A 3 7.70 13.64 -24.17
CA ASN A 3 6.70 12.58 -24.00
C ASN A 3 5.89 12.90 -22.75
N PRO A 4 4.70 13.51 -22.86
CA PRO A 4 3.97 14.10 -21.74
C PRO A 4 3.60 13.07 -20.64
N TRP A 5 3.54 11.78 -20.98
CA TRP A 5 3.31 10.75 -19.97
C TRP A 5 4.57 10.38 -19.18
N PHE A 6 5.77 10.64 -19.72
CA PHE A 6 7.02 10.41 -18.97
C PHE A 6 7.17 11.40 -17.82
N ASP A 7 6.86 12.69 -18.06
CA ASP A 7 6.85 13.71 -17.02
C ASP A 7 5.82 13.35 -15.92
N THR A 8 4.65 12.86 -16.32
CA THR A 8 3.62 12.43 -15.38
C THR A 8 4.07 11.23 -14.52
N LEU A 9 4.82 10.28 -15.08
CA LEU A 9 5.38 9.17 -14.31
C LEU A 9 6.51 9.62 -13.37
N LEU A 10 7.30 10.60 -13.78
CA LEU A 10 8.34 11.18 -12.93
C LEU A 10 7.72 11.95 -11.75
N ASP A 11 6.65 12.70 -11.99
CA ASP A 11 5.88 13.37 -10.95
C ASP A 11 5.26 12.34 -9.97
N ALA A 12 4.70 11.25 -10.48
CA ALA A 12 4.18 10.17 -9.66
C ALA A 12 5.28 9.50 -8.80
N ALA A 13 6.47 9.31 -9.36
CA ALA A 13 7.61 8.78 -8.61
C ALA A 13 8.10 9.76 -7.53
N THR A 14 8.05 11.08 -7.78
CA THR A 14 8.41 12.09 -6.77
C THR A 14 7.40 12.16 -5.63
N LEU A 15 6.12 11.95 -5.88
CA LEU A 15 5.08 11.82 -4.84
C LEU A 15 5.37 10.64 -3.90
N LEU A 16 5.88 9.52 -4.43
CA LEU A 16 6.28 8.36 -3.62
C LEU A 16 7.49 8.64 -2.71
N ALA A 17 8.36 9.57 -3.09
CA ALA A 17 9.56 9.91 -2.32
C ALA A 17 9.28 10.85 -1.13
N HIS A 18 8.16 11.55 -1.10
CA HIS A 18 7.80 12.50 -0.05
C HIS A 18 6.43 12.15 0.54
N PRO A 19 6.36 11.20 1.45
CA PRO A 19 5.10 10.72 1.99
C PRO A 19 4.46 11.78 2.90
N GLY A 20 3.35 12.32 2.41
CA GLY A 20 2.29 12.85 3.24
C GLY A 20 1.47 11.70 3.86
N THR A 21 0.19 11.87 4.04
CA THR A 21 -0.70 10.75 4.39
C THR A 21 -0.97 9.89 3.15
N LEU A 22 -1.28 8.59 3.34
CA LEU A 22 -1.70 7.71 2.23
C LEU A 22 -2.88 8.32 1.45
N GLU A 23 -3.82 8.94 2.16
CA GLU A 23 -5.01 9.54 1.58
C GLU A 23 -4.65 10.71 0.64
N GLU A 24 -3.70 11.56 1.04
CA GLU A 24 -3.19 12.65 0.20
C GLU A 24 -2.50 12.11 -1.05
N GLY A 25 -1.58 11.15 -0.90
CA GLY A 25 -0.89 10.53 -2.02
C GLY A 25 -1.82 9.84 -3.01
N LEU A 26 -2.83 9.10 -2.52
CA LEU A 26 -3.82 8.46 -3.38
C LEU A 26 -4.73 9.48 -4.08
N ARG A 27 -5.03 10.63 -3.46
CA ARG A 27 -5.80 11.71 -4.08
C ARG A 27 -5.04 12.33 -5.24
N ASP A 28 -3.76 12.63 -5.02
CA ASP A 28 -2.90 13.20 -6.06
C ASP A 28 -2.73 12.22 -7.24
N LEU A 29 -2.52 10.94 -6.97
CA LEU A 29 -2.44 9.90 -7.99
C LEU A 29 -3.77 9.73 -8.75
N ALA A 30 -4.92 9.78 -8.08
CA ALA A 30 -6.22 9.72 -8.72
C ALA A 30 -6.46 10.93 -9.64
N GLN A 31 -6.09 12.13 -9.18
CA GLN A 31 -6.18 13.36 -9.98
C GLN A 31 -5.24 13.30 -11.19
N MET A 32 -4.01 12.87 -11.00
CA MET A 32 -3.01 12.74 -12.06
C MET A 32 -3.49 11.73 -13.11
N THR A 33 -3.98 10.57 -12.68
CA THR A 33 -4.53 9.54 -13.57
C THR A 33 -5.71 10.09 -14.40
N ALA A 34 -6.66 10.78 -13.75
CA ALA A 34 -7.81 11.36 -14.43
C ALA A 34 -7.39 12.38 -15.50
N ARG A 35 -6.43 13.26 -15.17
CA ARG A 35 -5.93 14.27 -16.11
C ARG A 35 -5.20 13.66 -17.29
N SER A 36 -4.32 12.69 -17.05
CA SER A 36 -3.53 12.03 -18.10
C SER A 36 -4.40 11.24 -19.08
N LEU A 37 -5.49 10.66 -18.60
CA LEU A 37 -6.45 9.90 -19.40
C LEU A 37 -7.64 10.72 -19.88
N ALA A 38 -7.63 12.05 -19.67
CA ALA A 38 -8.71 12.95 -20.02
C ALA A 38 -10.09 12.41 -19.53
N ALA A 39 -10.15 12.04 -18.26
CA ALA A 39 -11.35 11.59 -17.57
C ALA A 39 -11.85 12.66 -16.60
N SER A 40 -13.16 12.81 -16.46
CA SER A 40 -13.75 13.73 -15.48
C SER A 40 -13.78 13.14 -14.08
N ARG A 41 -13.68 11.82 -13.96
CA ARG A 41 -13.73 11.10 -12.68
C ARG A 41 -12.72 9.96 -12.63
N CYS A 42 -12.09 9.83 -11.48
CA CYS A 42 -11.25 8.69 -11.11
C CYS A 42 -11.58 8.30 -9.67
N SER A 43 -11.66 7.00 -9.37
CA SER A 43 -11.81 6.50 -8.00
C SER A 43 -10.85 5.34 -7.75
N VAL A 44 -10.21 5.36 -6.59
CA VAL A 44 -9.40 4.29 -6.05
C VAL A 44 -10.22 3.59 -4.98
N MET A 45 -10.49 2.31 -5.18
CA MET A 45 -11.27 1.47 -4.26
C MET A 45 -10.37 0.37 -3.72
N LEU A 46 -10.41 0.15 -2.40
CA LEU A 46 -9.68 -0.93 -1.74
C LEU A 46 -10.63 -1.89 -1.04
N VAL A 47 -10.20 -3.14 -0.90
CA VAL A 47 -10.94 -4.15 -0.13
C VAL A 47 -10.80 -3.85 1.36
N HIS A 48 -11.93 -3.78 2.05
CA HIS A 48 -12.02 -3.74 3.51
C HIS A 48 -12.66 -5.04 4.00
N GLU A 49 -11.94 -5.76 4.86
CA GLU A 49 -12.37 -7.09 5.36
C GLU A 49 -13.54 -7.03 6.32
N LYS A 50 -13.70 -5.89 7.02
CA LYS A 50 -14.79 -5.70 7.99
C LYS A 50 -15.53 -4.42 7.66
N ASP A 51 -16.67 -4.56 7.01
CA ASP A 51 -17.57 -3.45 6.74
C ASP A 51 -18.97 -3.79 7.25
N GLY A 52 -19.40 -3.08 8.30
CA GLY A 52 -20.71 -3.21 8.92
C GLY A 52 -20.72 -3.92 10.29
N GLU A 53 -21.76 -3.65 11.06
CA GLU A 53 -22.09 -4.36 12.30
C GLU A 53 -23.27 -5.31 12.00
N GLY A 54 -23.11 -6.60 12.32
CA GLY A 54 -24.19 -7.58 12.18
C GLY A 54 -23.91 -8.73 11.20
N GLU A 55 -24.95 -9.44 10.79
CA GLU A 55 -24.88 -10.62 9.91
C GLU A 55 -24.43 -10.29 8.47
N ASP A 56 -24.51 -9.02 8.05
CA ASP A 56 -24.02 -8.52 6.74
C ASP A 56 -22.56 -8.03 6.77
N ALA A 57 -21.82 -8.26 7.84
CA ALA A 57 -20.44 -7.88 7.98
C ALA A 57 -19.54 -8.78 7.10
N GLY A 58 -19.32 -8.38 5.85
CA GLY A 58 -18.46 -9.06 4.88
C GLY A 58 -17.45 -8.11 4.25
N PRO A 59 -16.48 -8.65 3.50
CA PRO A 59 -15.52 -7.82 2.78
C PRO A 59 -16.24 -6.99 1.69
N ARG A 60 -15.88 -5.71 1.58
CA ARG A 60 -16.45 -4.76 0.62
C ARG A 60 -15.38 -3.91 -0.03
N LEU A 61 -15.65 -3.45 -1.25
CA LEU A 61 -14.83 -2.44 -1.92
C LEU A 61 -15.26 -1.04 -1.49
N ARG A 62 -14.39 -0.30 -0.83
CA ARG A 62 -14.63 1.09 -0.43
C ARG A 62 -13.80 2.06 -1.26
N VAL A 63 -14.38 3.22 -1.56
CA VAL A 63 -13.64 4.34 -2.16
C VAL A 63 -12.73 4.94 -1.09
N CYS A 64 -11.43 4.78 -1.26
CA CYS A 64 -10.40 5.36 -0.38
C CYS A 64 -9.95 6.73 -0.87
N SER A 65 -10.02 6.97 -2.17
CA SER A 65 -9.68 8.26 -2.76
C SER A 65 -10.37 8.45 -4.12
N HIS A 66 -10.55 9.70 -4.53
CA HIS A 66 -11.17 10.03 -5.81
C HIS A 66 -10.78 11.42 -6.31
N PHE A 67 -11.03 11.62 -7.59
CA PHE A 67 -11.03 12.90 -8.29
C PHE A 67 -12.33 13.07 -9.06
N GLY A 68 -12.88 14.29 -9.08
CA GLY A 68 -14.16 14.61 -9.69
C GLY A 68 -15.36 14.30 -8.79
N ASP A 69 -16.57 14.60 -9.29
CA ASP A 69 -17.79 14.44 -8.53
C ASP A 69 -18.19 12.97 -8.42
N LEU A 70 -18.30 12.49 -7.18
CA LEU A 70 -18.88 11.20 -6.85
C LEU A 70 -20.08 11.41 -5.94
N PRO A 71 -21.18 10.68 -6.15
CA PRO A 71 -22.35 10.81 -5.29
C PRO A 71 -22.02 10.36 -3.86
N PRO A 72 -22.65 10.98 -2.84
CA PRO A 72 -22.40 10.66 -1.43
C PRO A 72 -22.49 9.17 -1.09
N ASP A 73 -23.44 8.46 -1.70
CA ASP A 73 -23.63 7.01 -1.51
C ASP A 73 -22.43 6.17 -1.91
N ALA A 74 -21.57 6.69 -2.79
CA ALA A 74 -20.36 6.01 -3.22
C ALA A 74 -19.32 5.88 -2.10
N TYR A 75 -19.37 6.77 -1.09
CA TYR A 75 -18.45 6.77 0.05
C TYR A 75 -19.03 6.08 1.27
N GLN A 76 -20.34 6.19 1.46
CA GLN A 76 -21.01 5.74 2.68
C GLN A 76 -21.14 4.22 2.75
N HIS A 77 -21.34 3.59 1.60
CA HIS A 77 -21.57 2.16 1.52
C HIS A 77 -20.54 1.52 0.58
N GLY A 78 -19.75 0.60 1.11
CA GLY A 78 -18.83 -0.20 0.28
C GLY A 78 -19.60 -1.02 -0.75
N ALA A 79 -19.07 -1.15 -1.97
CA ALA A 79 -19.65 -2.00 -2.99
C ALA A 79 -19.45 -3.48 -2.63
N PRO A 80 -20.47 -4.35 -2.82
CA PRO A 80 -20.33 -5.77 -2.60
C PRO A 80 -19.29 -6.37 -3.58
N LEU A 81 -18.62 -7.47 -3.20
CA LEU A 81 -17.55 -8.08 -4.01
C LEU A 81 -18.05 -8.95 -5.16
N ASP A 82 -19.34 -9.15 -5.26
CA ASP A 82 -19.98 -10.02 -6.27
C ASP A 82 -20.66 -9.27 -7.42
N GLN A 83 -20.77 -7.94 -7.32
CA GLN A 83 -21.55 -7.15 -8.29
C GLN A 83 -20.76 -5.95 -8.84
N GLY A 84 -20.97 -5.64 -10.10
CA GLY A 84 -20.45 -4.47 -10.78
C GLY A 84 -19.05 -4.65 -11.38
N VAL A 85 -18.59 -3.59 -12.04
CA VAL A 85 -17.33 -3.58 -12.80
C VAL A 85 -16.12 -3.76 -11.88
N ALA A 86 -16.07 -3.03 -10.77
CA ALA A 86 -14.93 -3.10 -9.84
C ALA A 86 -14.78 -4.51 -9.24
N SER A 87 -15.88 -5.14 -8.86
CA SER A 87 -15.87 -6.51 -8.33
C SER A 87 -15.45 -7.55 -9.37
N HIS A 88 -15.81 -7.34 -10.63
CA HIS A 88 -15.34 -8.18 -11.73
C HIS A 88 -13.84 -8.06 -11.92
N VAL A 89 -13.30 -6.85 -11.96
CA VAL A 89 -11.85 -6.58 -12.10
C VAL A 89 -11.07 -7.12 -10.90
N LEU A 90 -11.59 -6.93 -9.68
CA LEU A 90 -10.99 -7.48 -8.46
C LEU A 90 -10.83 -9.02 -8.54
N ARG A 91 -11.89 -9.70 -8.95
CA ARG A 91 -11.93 -11.16 -9.00
C ARG A 91 -11.09 -11.74 -10.13
N THR A 92 -11.07 -11.08 -11.29
CA THR A 92 -10.37 -11.59 -12.49
C THR A 92 -8.91 -11.18 -12.54
N GLY A 93 -8.52 -10.11 -11.83
CA GLY A 93 -7.20 -9.50 -11.94
C GLY A 93 -6.94 -8.90 -13.32
N GLN A 94 -7.99 -8.71 -14.14
CA GLN A 94 -7.83 -8.26 -15.52
C GLN A 94 -8.38 -6.84 -15.68
N PRO A 95 -7.63 -5.93 -16.33
CA PRO A 95 -8.12 -4.61 -16.64
C PRO A 95 -9.24 -4.67 -17.68
N LEU A 96 -10.18 -3.74 -17.60
CA LEU A 96 -11.40 -3.75 -18.40
C LEU A 96 -11.66 -2.37 -19.03
N LEU A 97 -11.92 -2.38 -20.34
CA LEU A 97 -12.41 -1.25 -21.12
C LEU A 97 -13.87 -1.51 -21.53
N ILE A 98 -14.78 -0.67 -21.07
CA ILE A 98 -16.19 -0.72 -21.47
C ILE A 98 -16.47 0.52 -22.32
N LYS A 99 -16.88 0.32 -23.56
CA LYS A 99 -17.22 1.41 -24.50
C LYS A 99 -18.55 2.07 -24.15
N ASP A 100 -19.52 1.25 -23.75
CA ASP A 100 -20.83 1.69 -23.32
C ASP A 100 -21.33 0.80 -22.17
N ILE A 101 -21.35 1.35 -20.95
CA ILE A 101 -21.76 0.62 -19.75
C ILE A 101 -23.21 0.15 -19.84
N HIS A 102 -24.08 0.91 -20.51
CA HIS A 102 -25.51 0.58 -20.63
C HIS A 102 -25.78 -0.61 -21.56
N GLN A 103 -24.82 -0.89 -22.48
CA GLN A 103 -24.87 -2.05 -23.40
C GLN A 103 -23.97 -3.20 -22.92
N SER A 104 -23.46 -3.12 -21.69
CA SER A 104 -22.57 -4.13 -21.10
C SER A 104 -23.33 -5.04 -20.13
N PRO A 105 -22.74 -6.18 -19.74
CA PRO A 105 -23.27 -7.04 -18.67
C PRO A 105 -23.41 -6.31 -17.32
N PHE A 106 -22.80 -5.12 -17.19
CA PHE A 106 -22.81 -4.31 -15.98
C PHE A 106 -23.83 -3.16 -16.01
N ALA A 107 -24.74 -3.14 -16.97
CA ALA A 107 -25.72 -2.08 -17.17
C ALA A 107 -26.58 -1.82 -15.90
N ALA A 108 -26.91 -2.87 -15.15
CA ALA A 108 -27.65 -2.75 -13.89
C ALA A 108 -26.89 -1.98 -12.81
N SER A 109 -25.53 -1.98 -12.87
CA SER A 109 -24.66 -1.25 -11.95
C SER A 109 -24.25 0.13 -12.48
N ALA A 110 -24.72 0.50 -13.69
CA ALA A 110 -24.40 1.78 -14.31
C ALA A 110 -25.06 2.92 -13.55
N ARG A 111 -24.27 3.93 -13.22
CA ARG A 111 -24.83 5.17 -12.68
C ARG A 111 -25.50 5.96 -13.79
N GLN A 112 -26.67 6.49 -13.51
CA GLN A 112 -27.38 7.39 -14.42
C GLN A 112 -26.82 8.80 -14.23
N ASP A 113 -25.92 9.19 -15.13
CA ASP A 113 -25.34 10.54 -15.17
C ASP A 113 -25.73 11.18 -16.51
N PRO A 114 -26.76 12.01 -16.56
CA PRO A 114 -27.19 12.64 -17.81
C PRO A 114 -26.07 13.44 -18.44
N GLY A 115 -25.73 13.12 -19.69
CA GLY A 115 -24.68 13.82 -20.46
C GLY A 115 -23.24 13.37 -20.22
N ALA A 116 -22.98 12.45 -19.31
CA ALA A 116 -21.65 11.87 -19.15
C ALA A 116 -21.37 10.79 -20.21
N SER A 117 -20.12 10.66 -20.63
CA SER A 117 -19.70 9.56 -21.50
C SER A 117 -19.97 8.21 -20.83
N PRO A 118 -20.62 7.25 -21.50
CA PRO A 118 -20.91 5.93 -20.96
C PRO A 118 -19.66 5.03 -20.90
N CYS A 119 -18.52 5.54 -21.34
CA CYS A 119 -17.26 4.82 -21.35
C CYS A 119 -16.67 4.68 -19.96
N LEU A 120 -16.10 3.51 -19.66
CA LEU A 120 -15.46 3.21 -18.38
C LEU A 120 -14.17 2.43 -18.60
N LEU A 121 -13.14 2.78 -17.83
CA LEU A 121 -11.90 2.01 -17.67
C LEU A 121 -11.78 1.56 -16.23
N ALA A 122 -11.31 0.33 -16.02
CA ALA A 122 -10.97 -0.18 -14.70
C ALA A 122 -9.70 -1.04 -14.76
N ALA A 123 -8.87 -0.98 -13.73
CA ALA A 123 -7.68 -1.83 -13.61
C ALA A 123 -7.50 -2.30 -12.15
N PRO A 124 -6.97 -3.52 -11.94
CA PRO A 124 -6.69 -4.05 -10.62
C PRO A 124 -5.50 -3.33 -9.99
N ILE A 125 -5.54 -3.09 -8.71
CA ILE A 125 -4.43 -2.60 -7.89
C ILE A 125 -3.84 -3.81 -7.18
N GLU A 126 -2.56 -4.09 -7.45
CA GLU A 126 -1.87 -5.26 -6.92
C GLU A 126 -0.76 -4.84 -5.96
N VAL A 127 -0.65 -5.57 -4.85
CA VAL A 127 0.45 -5.46 -3.88
C VAL A 127 0.89 -6.88 -3.52
N GLY A 128 2.18 -7.17 -3.68
CA GLY A 128 2.74 -8.48 -3.35
C GLY A 128 2.16 -9.64 -4.17
N GLY A 129 1.60 -9.38 -5.36
CA GLY A 129 0.95 -10.39 -6.20
C GLY A 129 -0.52 -10.65 -5.87
N GLU A 130 -1.09 -9.91 -4.93
CA GLU A 130 -2.51 -9.98 -4.59
C GLU A 130 -3.25 -8.73 -5.06
N VAL A 131 -4.46 -8.91 -5.63
CA VAL A 131 -5.33 -7.80 -6.01
C VAL A 131 -6.04 -7.28 -4.76
N ILE A 132 -5.63 -6.10 -4.28
CA ILE A 132 -6.15 -5.47 -3.07
C ILE A 132 -7.21 -4.40 -3.34
N GLY A 133 -7.39 -4.03 -4.60
CA GLY A 133 -8.32 -2.97 -4.97
C GLY A 133 -8.46 -2.77 -6.46
N VAL A 134 -9.13 -1.70 -6.84
CA VAL A 134 -9.42 -1.35 -8.23
C VAL A 134 -9.37 0.16 -8.42
N ILE A 135 -8.76 0.61 -9.50
CA ILE A 135 -8.89 1.97 -9.99
C ILE A 135 -9.92 2.02 -11.12
N ASN A 136 -10.85 2.97 -11.05
CA ASN A 136 -11.89 3.17 -12.06
C ASN A 136 -11.81 4.60 -12.60
N LEU A 137 -11.96 4.74 -13.92
CA LEU A 137 -12.15 6.01 -14.60
C LEU A 137 -13.47 6.03 -15.36
N SER A 138 -14.15 7.16 -15.31
CA SER A 138 -15.40 7.40 -16.04
C SER A 138 -15.49 8.84 -16.52
N GLY A 139 -16.46 9.10 -17.40
CA GLY A 139 -16.66 10.42 -17.96
C GLY A 139 -15.51 10.84 -18.86
N ALA A 140 -15.21 10.04 -19.90
CA ALA A 140 -14.21 10.40 -20.90
C ALA A 140 -14.52 11.75 -21.51
N LEU A 141 -13.53 12.65 -21.51
CA LEU A 141 -13.64 14.00 -22.05
C LEU A 141 -13.40 14.03 -23.56
N LYS A 142 -12.74 12.99 -24.09
CA LYS A 142 -12.57 12.80 -25.55
C LYS A 142 -13.88 12.30 -26.16
N ARG A 143 -14.27 12.81 -27.32
CA ARG A 143 -15.48 12.39 -28.04
C ARG A 143 -15.50 10.90 -28.39
N THR A 144 -14.34 10.30 -28.62
CA THR A 144 -14.17 8.87 -28.94
C THR A 144 -14.26 7.95 -27.74
N GLY A 145 -14.36 8.50 -26.53
CA GLY A 145 -14.26 7.75 -25.28
C GLY A 145 -12.82 7.26 -25.02
N PHE A 146 -12.69 6.25 -24.17
CA PHE A 146 -11.40 5.60 -23.90
C PHE A 146 -11.03 4.59 -24.99
N GLY A 147 -9.72 4.44 -25.26
CA GLY A 147 -9.13 3.50 -26.22
C GLY A 147 -8.28 2.42 -25.57
N VAL A 148 -7.68 1.58 -26.41
CA VAL A 148 -6.75 0.52 -25.96
C VAL A 148 -5.47 1.12 -25.37
N GLU A 149 -5.00 2.24 -25.90
CA GLU A 149 -3.84 2.96 -25.35
C GLU A 149 -4.12 3.48 -23.93
N ASP A 150 -5.35 3.96 -23.69
CA ASP A 150 -5.78 4.40 -22.37
C ASP A 150 -5.85 3.20 -21.38
N LEU A 151 -6.17 1.99 -21.88
CA LEU A 151 -6.15 0.76 -21.08
C LEU A 151 -4.72 0.40 -20.65
N ASP A 152 -3.73 0.58 -21.50
CA ASP A 152 -2.35 0.32 -21.14
C ASP A 152 -1.82 1.36 -20.14
N LEU A 153 -2.23 2.60 -20.30
CA LEU A 153 -1.81 3.67 -19.39
C LEU A 153 -2.43 3.51 -17.98
N ILE A 154 -3.71 3.10 -17.87
CA ILE A 154 -4.32 2.86 -16.55
C ILE A 154 -3.64 1.72 -15.81
N LYS A 155 -3.11 0.68 -16.51
CA LYS A 155 -2.32 -0.39 -15.90
C LYS A 155 -1.05 0.16 -15.24
N VAL A 156 -0.38 1.12 -15.90
CA VAL A 156 0.82 1.76 -15.34
C VAL A 156 0.47 2.55 -14.09
N PHE A 157 -0.60 3.36 -14.11
CA PHE A 157 -1.05 4.08 -12.93
C PHE A 157 -1.48 3.15 -11.81
N SER A 158 -2.16 2.06 -12.14
CA SER A 158 -2.54 1.03 -11.16
C SER A 158 -1.32 0.43 -10.46
N LEU A 159 -0.25 0.12 -11.21
CA LEU A 159 1.01 -0.34 -10.65
C LEU A 159 1.64 0.70 -9.71
N VAL A 160 1.68 1.97 -10.12
CA VAL A 160 2.22 3.08 -9.29
C VAL A 160 1.42 3.23 -8.00
N ILE A 161 0.09 3.16 -8.07
CA ILE A 161 -0.80 3.21 -6.90
C ILE A 161 -0.53 2.01 -5.97
N GLY A 162 -0.38 0.81 -6.51
CA GLY A 162 -0.03 -0.38 -5.74
C GLY A 162 1.31 -0.21 -5.01
N GLN A 163 2.32 0.33 -5.68
CA GLN A 163 3.62 0.62 -5.06
C GLN A 163 3.51 1.71 -3.98
N ALA A 164 2.71 2.75 -4.19
CA ALA A 164 2.46 3.78 -3.18
C ALA A 164 1.87 3.18 -1.89
N ILE A 165 0.86 2.33 -2.05
CA ILE A 165 0.22 1.63 -0.92
C ILE A 165 1.24 0.73 -0.20
N HIS A 166 2.04 -0.03 -0.95
CA HIS A 166 3.06 -0.92 -0.40
C HIS A 166 4.11 -0.16 0.43
N VAL A 167 4.66 0.92 -0.12
CA VAL A 167 5.62 1.78 0.60
C VAL A 167 5.02 2.33 1.88
N PHE A 168 3.78 2.82 1.83
CA PHE A 168 3.09 3.33 3.00
C PHE A 168 2.85 2.26 4.08
N GLN A 169 2.48 1.04 3.67
CA GLN A 169 2.34 -0.10 4.59
C GLN A 169 3.67 -0.41 5.30
N LEU A 170 4.78 -0.43 4.55
CA LEU A 170 6.12 -0.65 5.12
C LEU A 170 6.52 0.45 6.10
N GLN A 171 6.22 1.71 5.80
CA GLN A 171 6.49 2.85 6.69
C GLN A 171 5.70 2.73 7.99
N LYS A 172 4.40 2.41 7.91
CA LYS A 172 3.54 2.19 9.08
C LYS A 172 4.06 1.07 9.98
N LEU A 173 4.53 -0.01 9.38
CA LEU A 173 5.14 -1.12 10.13
C LEU A 173 6.42 -0.67 10.85
N ALA A 174 7.29 0.08 10.17
CA ALA A 174 8.53 0.59 10.77
C ALA A 174 8.23 1.54 11.94
N GLU A 175 7.29 2.47 11.81
CA GLU A 175 6.86 3.37 12.87
C GLU A 175 6.29 2.61 14.08
N SER A 176 5.41 1.65 13.86
CA SER A 176 4.84 0.80 14.92
C SER A 176 5.91 0.04 15.68
N HIS A 177 6.92 -0.48 14.98
CA HIS A 177 8.04 -1.20 15.59
C HIS A 177 8.91 -0.30 16.46
N LEU A 178 9.20 0.91 16.00
CA LEU A 178 9.98 1.90 16.76
C LEU A 178 9.26 2.32 18.05
N LEU A 179 7.94 2.56 17.98
CA LEU A 179 7.12 2.90 19.16
C LEU A 179 7.08 1.75 20.18
N GLN A 180 6.97 0.50 19.73
CA GLN A 180 7.00 -0.67 20.61
C GLN A 180 8.38 -0.84 21.28
N MET A 181 9.47 -0.64 20.54
CA MET A 181 10.83 -0.66 21.10
C MET A 181 11.03 0.44 22.14
N ALA A 182 10.60 1.67 21.85
CA ALA A 182 10.69 2.80 22.78
C ALA A 182 9.92 2.52 24.08
N GLU A 183 8.73 1.93 24.00
CA GLU A 183 7.94 1.56 25.18
C GLU A 183 8.62 0.47 26.01
N ILE A 184 9.20 -0.55 25.38
CA ILE A 184 9.94 -1.61 26.07
C ILE A 184 11.16 -1.03 26.80
N LEU A 185 11.90 -0.11 26.18
CA LEU A 185 13.04 0.57 26.78
C LEU A 185 12.61 1.45 27.96
N ARG A 186 11.53 2.22 27.84
CA ARG A 186 10.99 3.04 28.91
C ARG A 186 10.54 2.21 30.12
N GLN A 187 9.90 1.06 29.89
CA GLN A 187 9.52 0.15 30.95
C GLN A 187 10.73 -0.48 31.66
N ARG A 188 11.84 -0.71 30.96
CA ARG A 188 13.10 -1.18 31.56
C ARG A 188 13.71 -0.15 32.46
N GLU A 189 13.78 1.12 32.03
CA GLU A 189 14.30 2.23 32.83
C GLU A 189 13.45 2.49 34.08
N ALA A 190 12.13 2.47 33.94
CA ALA A 190 11.21 2.62 35.08
C ALA A 190 11.34 1.50 36.12
N LYS A 191 11.68 0.27 35.71
CA LYS A 191 11.95 -0.86 36.60
C LYS A 191 13.34 -0.81 37.22
N ALA A 192 14.35 -0.31 36.51
CA ALA A 192 15.70 -0.15 37.03
C ALA A 192 15.77 0.91 38.17
N GLY A 193 14.94 1.95 38.12
CA GLY A 193 14.87 3.00 39.17
C GLY A 193 14.19 2.57 40.48
N ARG A 194 13.57 1.39 40.58
CA ARG A 194 12.84 0.92 41.77
C ARG A 194 13.52 -0.19 42.58
N GLY A 195 14.82 -0.44 42.37
CA GLY A 195 15.60 -1.36 43.25
C GLY A 195 15.11 -2.83 43.31
N VAL A 196 14.28 -3.27 42.37
CA VAL A 196 13.87 -4.64 42.24
C VAL A 196 14.87 -5.35 41.33
N HIS A 197 15.51 -6.42 41.82
CA HIS A 197 16.36 -7.27 41.00
C HIS A 197 15.67 -7.60 39.69
N PRO A 198 16.28 -7.32 38.53
CA PRO A 198 15.69 -7.66 37.25
C PRO A 198 15.66 -9.17 37.15
N ILE A 199 14.46 -9.78 37.24
CA ILE A 199 14.22 -11.06 36.64
C ILE A 199 14.44 -10.80 35.16
N SER A 200 15.62 -11.18 34.67
CA SER A 200 15.97 -11.06 33.25
C SER A 200 14.86 -11.77 32.46
N PRO A 201 14.05 -11.07 31.68
CA PRO A 201 13.05 -11.75 30.88
C PRO A 201 13.83 -12.69 29.96
N ASP A 202 13.47 -13.97 30.01
CA ASP A 202 14.07 -15.00 29.15
C ASP A 202 14.14 -14.47 27.70
N PRO A 203 15.35 -14.31 27.13
CA PRO A 203 15.51 -13.78 25.78
C PRO A 203 14.64 -14.51 24.77
N SER A 204 14.42 -15.82 24.97
CA SER A 204 13.56 -16.65 24.11
C SER A 204 12.09 -16.22 24.15
N ARG A 205 11.58 -15.74 25.28
CA ARG A 205 10.20 -15.22 25.39
C ARG A 205 10.05 -13.87 24.67
N LEU A 206 11.03 -12.99 24.82
CA LEU A 206 11.06 -11.71 24.09
C LEU A 206 11.11 -11.94 22.58
N THR A 207 12.00 -12.82 22.12
CA THR A 207 12.12 -13.14 20.70
C THR A 207 10.81 -13.71 20.13
N LYS A 208 10.16 -14.63 20.84
CA LYS A 208 8.86 -15.19 20.41
C LYS A 208 7.75 -14.15 20.39
N MET A 209 7.73 -13.22 21.34
CA MET A 209 6.73 -12.15 21.40
C MET A 209 6.92 -11.16 20.24
N VAL A 210 8.17 -10.77 19.96
CA VAL A 210 8.51 -9.88 18.82
C VAL A 210 8.15 -10.55 17.51
N ALA A 211 8.54 -11.82 17.30
CA ALA A 211 8.22 -12.56 16.10
C ALA A 211 6.70 -12.72 15.87
N LYS A 212 5.93 -12.99 16.94
CA LYS A 212 4.47 -13.11 16.87
C LYS A 212 3.80 -11.78 16.55
N ASN A 213 4.28 -10.68 17.13
CA ASN A 213 3.77 -9.34 16.82
C ASN A 213 4.10 -8.96 15.38
N PHE A 214 5.33 -9.18 14.94
CA PHE A 214 5.77 -8.93 13.56
C PHE A 214 4.90 -9.68 12.54
N TYR A 215 4.68 -10.98 12.76
CA TYR A 215 3.79 -11.78 11.91
C TYR A 215 2.37 -11.23 11.87
N ARG A 216 1.81 -10.88 13.04
CA ARG A 216 0.44 -10.34 13.13
C ARG A 216 0.30 -8.98 12.43
N GLU A 217 1.26 -8.08 12.63
CA GLU A 217 1.27 -6.76 12.01
C GLU A 217 1.40 -6.84 10.47
N LEU A 218 2.29 -7.71 9.98
CA LEU A 218 2.42 -7.95 8.54
C LEU A 218 1.14 -8.54 7.95
N SER A 219 0.54 -9.53 8.64
CA SER A 219 -0.73 -10.12 8.19
C SER A 219 -1.87 -9.10 8.21
N ALA A 220 -1.94 -8.24 9.24
CA ALA A 220 -2.93 -7.17 9.34
C ALA A 220 -2.72 -6.05 8.29
N ALA A 221 -1.48 -5.87 7.84
CA ALA A 221 -1.14 -4.94 6.75
C ALA A 221 -1.39 -5.55 5.34
N GLY A 222 -1.91 -6.79 5.25
CA GLY A 222 -2.25 -7.44 3.97
C GLY A 222 -1.09 -8.18 3.30
N PHE A 223 0.02 -8.43 4.02
CA PHE A 223 1.11 -9.23 3.46
C PHE A 223 0.78 -10.72 3.49
N GLY A 224 0.92 -11.39 2.36
CA GLY A 224 0.77 -12.84 2.23
C GLY A 224 1.91 -13.62 2.91
N PRO A 225 1.75 -14.94 3.15
CA PRO A 225 2.77 -15.76 3.79
C PRO A 225 4.13 -15.71 3.09
N ASN A 226 4.16 -15.66 1.76
CA ASN A 226 5.40 -15.58 0.97
C ASN A 226 6.12 -14.24 1.15
N ASP A 227 5.38 -13.14 1.24
CA ASP A 227 5.94 -11.82 1.47
C ASP A 227 6.54 -11.72 2.87
N ILE A 228 5.86 -12.30 3.85
CA ILE A 228 6.36 -12.36 5.23
C ILE A 228 7.68 -13.13 5.31
N ILE A 229 7.79 -14.23 4.57
CA ILE A 229 9.05 -15.00 4.49
C ILE A 229 10.14 -14.18 3.80
N ALA A 230 9.83 -13.47 2.73
CA ALA A 230 10.77 -12.60 2.02
C ALA A 230 11.29 -11.48 2.91
N VAL A 231 10.41 -10.77 3.63
CA VAL A 231 10.77 -9.73 4.59
C VAL A 231 11.63 -10.29 5.72
N ALA A 232 11.27 -11.44 6.30
CA ALA A 232 12.06 -12.08 7.35
C ALA A 232 13.46 -12.46 6.86
N SER A 233 13.59 -12.96 5.63
CA SER A 233 14.86 -13.31 5.02
C SER A 233 15.74 -12.08 4.79
N GLU A 234 15.18 -10.97 4.34
CA GLU A 234 15.87 -9.70 4.16
C GLU A 234 16.36 -9.13 5.50
N VAL A 235 15.53 -9.16 6.53
CA VAL A 235 15.91 -8.76 7.89
C VAL A 235 17.11 -9.58 8.40
N LEU A 236 17.10 -10.90 8.17
CA LEU A 236 18.22 -11.77 8.55
C LEU A 236 19.49 -11.42 7.79
N THR A 237 19.40 -11.10 6.50
CA THR A 237 20.53 -10.66 5.67
C THR A 237 21.14 -9.36 6.21
N GLN A 238 20.31 -8.35 6.48
CA GLN A 238 20.78 -7.08 7.04
C GLN A 238 21.38 -7.21 8.45
N LEU A 239 20.82 -8.08 9.29
CA LEU A 239 21.39 -8.39 10.60
C LEU A 239 22.78 -9.04 10.48
N ASN A 240 22.94 -10.00 9.58
CA ASN A 240 24.24 -10.65 9.33
C ASN A 240 25.28 -9.65 8.84
N GLU A 241 24.91 -8.75 7.93
CA GLU A 241 25.79 -7.68 7.47
C GLU A 241 26.17 -6.72 8.60
N SER A 242 25.22 -6.35 9.44
CA SER A 242 25.45 -5.48 10.60
C SER A 242 26.41 -6.13 11.60
N ILE A 243 26.21 -7.41 11.91
CA ILE A 243 27.08 -8.19 12.80
C ILE A 243 28.50 -8.26 12.21
N ALA A 244 28.65 -8.53 10.91
CA ALA A 244 29.94 -8.56 10.23
C ALA A 244 30.66 -7.20 10.31
N LYS A 245 29.96 -6.09 10.07
CA LYS A 245 30.50 -4.72 10.22
C LYS A 245 30.98 -4.43 11.65
N HIS A 246 30.18 -4.80 12.65
CA HIS A 246 30.54 -4.63 14.06
C HIS A 246 31.75 -5.48 14.48
N ARG A 247 31.83 -6.71 13.98
CA ARG A 247 33.01 -7.60 14.23
C ARG A 247 34.28 -7.03 13.66
N THR A 248 34.24 -6.59 12.42
CA THR A 248 35.41 -5.96 11.74
C THR A 248 35.85 -4.67 12.45
N ARG A 249 34.88 -3.87 12.96
CA ARG A 249 35.21 -2.66 13.72
C ARG A 249 35.91 -2.99 15.05
N ARG A 250 35.37 -3.97 15.81
CA ARG A 250 35.99 -4.42 17.07
C ARG A 250 37.37 -5.02 16.89
N GLU A 251 37.61 -5.75 15.80
CA GLU A 251 38.91 -6.30 15.46
C GLU A 251 39.91 -5.19 15.14
N ARG A 252 39.54 -4.17 14.40
CA ARG A 252 40.33 -2.97 14.13
C ARG A 252 40.65 -2.17 15.40
N GLU A 253 39.69 -2.01 16.30
CA GLU A 253 39.91 -1.33 17.59
C GLU A 253 40.88 -2.12 18.49
N ARG A 254 40.78 -3.46 18.54
CA ARG A 254 41.70 -4.31 19.27
C ARG A 254 43.14 -4.27 18.68
N SER A 255 43.26 -4.31 17.37
CA SER A 255 44.59 -4.20 16.71
C SER A 255 45.25 -2.84 16.96
N ARG A 256 44.47 -1.74 16.99
CA ARG A 256 44.98 -0.40 17.32
C ARG A 256 45.45 -0.30 18.77
N ALA A 257 44.68 -0.90 19.70
CA ALA A 257 45.05 -0.89 21.13
C ALA A 257 46.34 -1.69 21.40
N GLN A 258 46.54 -2.80 20.68
CA GLN A 258 47.79 -3.60 20.79
C GLN A 258 49.03 -2.90 20.20
N THR A 259 48.84 -2.06 19.18
CA THR A 259 49.93 -1.30 18.55
C THR A 259 50.35 -0.09 19.39
N GLN A 260 49.47 0.45 20.24
CA GLN A 260 49.78 1.56 21.13
C GLN A 260 50.31 1.16 22.51
N GLY A 261 50.13 -0.10 22.92
CA GLY A 261 50.61 -0.62 24.21
C GLY A 261 52.02 -1.27 24.15
N GLY A 262 52.71 -1.26 23.02
CA GLY A 262 54.03 -1.85 22.80
C GLY A 262 55.15 -0.82 22.61
N ALA A 263 54.94 0.45 22.96
CA ALA A 263 55.94 1.53 22.77
C ALA A 263 56.30 2.23 24.09
N ASP A 264 56.33 1.53 25.24
CA ASP A 264 56.95 1.97 26.49
C ASP A 264 58.04 0.99 26.93
#